data_abaf1cc0711f25481ba195b9ab3c379f
#
_entry.id   abaf1cc0711f25481ba195b9ab3c379f
#
_cell.length_a   1.000
_cell.length_b   1.000
_cell.length_c   1.000
_cell.angle_alpha   90.00
_cell.angle_beta   90.00
_cell.angle_gamma   90.00
#
_symmetry.space_group_name_H-M   'P 1'
#
loop_
_entity.id
_entity.type
_entity.pdbx_description
1 polymer ?
#
loop_
_entity_poly.entity_id
_entity_poly.type
_entity_poly.pdbx_seq_one_letter_code
_entity_poly.pdbx_strand_id
1 'polypeptide(L)'
;MLLPTGATSFRQALQFGCEVYHNLKKVIEHKYGMNAVNVGDEGGFAPDVSDIEEVVELLTAAIEKAGHTGKVFIGLDVAASEFYDREAKTYDIYYKTDKKGQQTLTGEQLSHFYADLVSKFPIISIEDPFDQDDWEAYQHLTSAIGEKTQIVGDDLLVTNIVRIQTGIEKKAVNALLLKVNQIGSLTESIQAWNLSVTNGWGVMVSHRSGETEDSFIADLVVGLATGEIKTGAPCR
;
A
#
# COMPACT_ATOMS: atom_id res chain seq x y z
N MET A 1 -0.92 4.65 3.32
CA MET A 1 0.46 5.14 3.12
C MET A 1 0.44 6.59 2.62
N LEU A 2 1.52 7.36 2.86
CA LEU A 2 1.74 8.70 2.29
C LEU A 2 2.87 8.63 1.28
N LEU A 3 2.65 9.17 0.08
CA LEU A 3 3.63 9.20 -1.01
C LEU A 3 3.99 10.66 -1.34
N PRO A 4 5.08 11.20 -0.78
CA PRO A 4 5.49 12.60 -0.98
C PRO A 4 6.22 12.80 -2.31
N THR A 5 5.59 12.45 -3.43
CA THR A 5 6.19 12.45 -4.77
C THR A 5 6.51 13.85 -5.30
N GLY A 6 5.93 14.91 -4.71
CA GLY A 6 6.27 16.29 -5.03
C GLY A 6 7.53 16.81 -4.35
N ALA A 7 8.24 15.98 -3.57
CA ALA A 7 9.49 16.34 -2.94
C ALA A 7 10.67 16.27 -3.94
N THR A 8 11.66 17.15 -3.76
CA THR A 8 12.87 17.22 -4.60
C THR A 8 14.09 16.54 -3.97
N SER A 9 13.94 16.03 -2.73
CA SER A 9 14.97 15.28 -2.01
C SER A 9 14.32 14.35 -0.99
N PHE A 10 15.03 13.30 -0.57
CA PHE A 10 14.54 12.39 0.47
C PHE A 10 14.29 13.11 1.80
N ARG A 11 15.14 14.06 2.18
CA ARG A 11 14.94 14.91 3.37
C ARG A 11 13.60 15.66 3.30
N GLN A 12 13.28 16.23 2.15
CA GLN A 12 12.02 16.94 1.95
C GLN A 12 10.83 15.98 1.96
N ALA A 13 10.97 14.80 1.35
CA ALA A 13 9.95 13.77 1.37
C ALA A 13 9.62 13.35 2.81
N LEU A 14 10.64 13.09 3.62
CA LEU A 14 10.49 12.75 5.04
C LEU A 14 9.84 13.90 5.82
N GLN A 15 10.24 15.15 5.56
CA GLN A 15 9.63 16.33 6.17
C GLN A 15 8.13 16.41 5.85
N PHE A 16 7.74 16.27 4.58
CA PHE A 16 6.33 16.28 4.17
C PHE A 16 5.53 15.17 4.86
N GLY A 17 6.09 13.95 4.90
CA GLY A 17 5.49 12.82 5.61
C GLY A 17 5.26 13.11 7.10
N CYS A 18 6.27 13.67 7.80
CA CYS A 18 6.15 14.03 9.22
C CYS A 18 5.11 15.13 9.43
N GLU A 19 5.09 16.16 8.61
CA GLU A 19 4.14 17.28 8.72
C GLU A 19 2.69 16.79 8.52
N VAL A 20 2.45 15.93 7.52
CA VAL A 20 1.14 15.31 7.32
C VAL A 20 0.77 14.40 8.49
N TYR A 21 1.68 13.56 8.96
CA TYR A 21 1.45 12.67 10.09
C TYR A 21 1.01 13.42 11.35
N HIS A 22 1.71 14.53 11.72
CA HIS A 22 1.34 15.33 12.87
C HIS A 22 0.04 16.11 12.69
N ASN A 23 -0.32 16.50 11.46
CA ASN A 23 -1.62 17.08 11.18
C ASN A 23 -2.74 16.03 11.21
N LEU A 24 -2.47 14.81 10.73
CA LEU A 24 -3.42 13.68 10.81
C LEU A 24 -3.76 13.37 12.27
N LYS A 25 -2.76 13.37 13.16
CA LYS A 25 -3.01 13.23 14.60
C LYS A 25 -4.07 14.21 15.10
N LYS A 26 -3.90 15.50 14.78
CA LYS A 26 -4.84 16.57 15.20
C LYS A 26 -6.24 16.41 14.56
N VAL A 27 -6.31 15.93 13.32
CA VAL A 27 -7.58 15.66 12.63
C VAL A 27 -8.33 14.54 13.35
N ILE A 28 -7.64 13.45 13.67
CA ILE A 28 -8.20 12.30 14.38
C ILE A 28 -8.62 12.69 15.79
N GLU A 29 -7.77 13.37 16.55
CA GLU A 29 -8.08 13.85 17.91
C GLU A 29 -9.34 14.71 17.94
N HIS A 30 -9.48 15.61 16.97
CA HIS A 30 -10.64 16.50 16.88
C HIS A 30 -11.94 15.74 16.59
N LYS A 31 -11.88 14.71 15.72
CA LYS A 31 -13.07 13.97 15.27
C LYS A 31 -13.48 12.84 16.22
N TYR A 32 -12.50 12.11 16.78
CA TYR A 32 -12.71 10.88 17.55
C TYR A 32 -12.21 10.95 18.99
N GLY A 33 -11.57 12.05 19.39
CA GLY A 33 -11.00 12.24 20.72
C GLY A 33 -9.58 11.70 20.88
N MET A 34 -8.97 12.03 22.03
CA MET A 34 -7.55 11.74 22.30
C MET A 34 -7.19 10.25 22.31
N ASN A 35 -8.13 9.37 22.61
CA ASN A 35 -7.87 7.93 22.68
C ASN A 35 -7.77 7.28 21.27
N ALA A 36 -8.21 7.99 20.24
CA ALA A 36 -8.20 7.48 18.86
C ALA A 36 -6.83 7.58 18.15
N VAL A 37 -5.81 8.17 18.81
CA VAL A 37 -4.46 8.33 18.24
C VAL A 37 -3.47 7.27 18.71
N ASN A 38 -3.95 6.13 19.17
CA ASN A 38 -3.11 4.96 19.36
C ASN A 38 -2.53 4.49 18.02
N VAL A 39 -1.32 3.95 18.05
CA VAL A 39 -0.61 3.52 16.84
C VAL A 39 -0.49 2.02 16.78
N GLY A 40 -0.48 1.48 15.54
CA GLY A 40 -0.17 0.09 15.26
C GLY A 40 1.35 -0.17 15.19
N ASP A 41 1.70 -1.37 14.82
CA ASP A 41 3.09 -1.86 14.78
C ASP A 41 3.98 -1.10 13.77
N GLU A 42 3.39 -0.47 12.77
CA GLU A 42 4.08 0.37 11.79
C GLU A 42 4.03 1.87 12.14
N GLY A 43 3.49 2.23 13.32
CA GLY A 43 3.42 3.60 13.81
C GLY A 43 2.28 4.44 13.23
N GLY A 44 1.47 3.90 12.34
CA GLY A 44 0.26 4.56 11.84
C GLY A 44 -0.84 4.61 12.89
N PHE A 45 -1.68 5.65 12.86
CA PHE A 45 -2.82 5.76 13.75
C PHE A 45 -3.89 4.72 13.40
N ALA A 46 -4.54 4.18 14.42
CA ALA A 46 -5.57 3.16 14.31
C ALA A 46 -6.88 3.60 14.98
N PRO A 47 -7.55 4.67 14.50
CA PRO A 47 -8.87 5.04 14.97
C PRO A 47 -9.90 3.96 14.59
N ASP A 48 -10.96 3.87 15.38
CA ASP A 48 -12.08 2.97 15.08
C ASP A 48 -12.95 3.56 13.96
N VAL A 49 -12.52 3.33 12.73
CA VAL A 49 -13.19 3.77 11.50
C VAL A 49 -13.40 2.55 10.61
N SER A 50 -14.64 2.33 10.21
CA SER A 50 -15.04 1.17 9.41
C SER A 50 -15.27 1.47 7.93
N ASP A 51 -15.21 2.74 7.53
CA ASP A 51 -15.43 3.19 6.16
C ASP A 51 -14.12 3.68 5.54
N ILE A 52 -13.74 3.09 4.40
CA ILE A 52 -12.52 3.45 3.70
C ILE A 52 -12.57 4.88 3.14
N GLU A 53 -13.72 5.35 2.65
CA GLU A 53 -13.85 6.72 2.16
C GLU A 53 -13.57 7.71 3.29
N GLU A 54 -14.09 7.45 4.49
CA GLU A 54 -13.82 8.26 5.68
C GLU A 54 -12.33 8.28 6.05
N VAL A 55 -11.63 7.14 5.97
CA VAL A 55 -10.18 7.07 6.21
C VAL A 55 -9.41 7.93 5.20
N VAL A 56 -9.78 7.85 3.93
CA VAL A 56 -9.11 8.62 2.87
C VAL A 56 -9.43 10.11 2.96
N GLU A 57 -10.63 10.49 3.40
CA GLU A 57 -11.00 11.88 3.70
C GLU A 57 -10.14 12.46 4.85
N LEU A 58 -9.91 11.70 5.93
CA LEU A 58 -9.04 12.13 7.03
C LEU A 58 -7.61 12.40 6.56
N LEU A 59 -7.07 11.51 5.72
CA LEU A 59 -5.74 11.68 5.12
C LEU A 59 -5.69 12.91 4.20
N THR A 60 -6.69 13.08 3.35
CA THR A 60 -6.80 14.22 2.43
C THR A 60 -6.86 15.54 3.21
N ALA A 61 -7.67 15.61 4.27
CA ALA A 61 -7.74 16.78 5.15
C ALA A 61 -6.41 17.06 5.87
N ALA A 62 -5.68 16.01 6.26
CA ALA A 62 -4.37 16.17 6.88
C ALA A 62 -3.31 16.68 5.89
N ILE A 63 -3.33 16.21 4.66
CA ILE A 63 -2.46 16.69 3.57
C ILE A 63 -2.73 18.18 3.28
N GLU A 64 -4.00 18.54 3.19
CA GLU A 64 -4.41 19.95 3.00
C GLU A 64 -3.95 20.84 4.14
N LYS A 65 -4.21 20.44 5.42
CA LYS A 65 -3.77 21.18 6.60
C LYS A 65 -2.25 21.34 6.70
N ALA A 66 -1.50 20.37 6.17
CA ALA A 66 -0.05 20.45 6.09
C ALA A 66 0.46 21.36 4.96
N GLY A 67 -0.41 21.79 4.04
CA GLY A 67 -0.05 22.62 2.89
C GLY A 67 0.64 21.83 1.76
N HIS A 68 0.35 20.52 1.67
CA HIS A 68 1.01 19.60 0.73
C HIS A 68 0.06 19.03 -0.33
N THR A 69 -1.09 19.65 -0.57
CA THR A 69 -1.99 19.30 -1.67
C THR A 69 -1.25 19.31 -3.02
N GLY A 70 -1.37 18.24 -3.79
CA GLY A 70 -0.67 18.04 -5.06
C GLY A 70 0.83 17.71 -4.93
N LYS A 71 1.34 17.53 -3.71
CA LYS A 71 2.73 17.12 -3.44
C LYS A 71 2.83 15.80 -2.67
N VAL A 72 1.83 15.51 -1.85
CA VAL A 72 1.70 14.25 -1.12
C VAL A 72 0.43 13.57 -1.59
N PHE A 73 0.56 12.30 -1.96
CA PHE A 73 -0.51 11.44 -2.43
C PHE A 73 -0.73 10.29 -1.45
N ILE A 74 -1.74 9.49 -1.70
CA ILE A 74 -2.16 8.38 -0.83
C ILE A 74 -1.84 7.04 -1.52
N GLY A 75 -1.34 6.08 -0.75
CA GLY A 75 -1.29 4.68 -1.12
C GLY A 75 -2.10 3.84 -0.14
N LEU A 76 -2.72 2.80 -0.64
CA LEU A 76 -3.42 1.80 0.16
C LEU A 76 -2.53 0.55 0.29
N ASP A 77 -2.56 -0.08 1.46
CA ASP A 77 -2.16 -1.46 1.68
C ASP A 77 -3.41 -2.17 2.19
N VAL A 78 -4.01 -2.96 1.34
CA VAL A 78 -5.34 -3.53 1.59
C VAL A 78 -5.26 -4.88 2.27
N ALA A 79 -4.21 -5.65 1.98
CA ALA A 79 -4.02 -7.02 2.49
C ALA A 79 -5.29 -7.87 2.34
N ALA A 80 -5.90 -7.85 1.15
CA ALA A 80 -7.27 -8.34 0.93
C ALA A 80 -7.46 -9.84 1.15
N SER A 81 -6.37 -10.62 1.22
CA SER A 81 -6.43 -12.04 1.62
C SER A 81 -7.03 -12.23 3.02
N GLU A 82 -6.95 -11.21 3.91
CA GLU A 82 -7.52 -11.28 5.26
C GLU A 82 -9.06 -11.35 5.28
N PHE A 83 -9.72 -10.84 4.23
CA PHE A 83 -11.18 -10.78 4.16
C PHE A 83 -11.76 -11.49 2.92
N TYR A 84 -10.98 -12.37 2.32
CA TYR A 84 -11.40 -13.19 1.20
C TYR A 84 -11.99 -14.53 1.66
N ASP A 85 -13.20 -14.82 1.21
CA ASP A 85 -13.82 -16.13 1.37
C ASP A 85 -13.50 -16.99 0.14
N ARG A 86 -12.66 -18.01 0.33
CA ARG A 86 -12.18 -18.90 -0.75
C ARG A 86 -13.26 -19.81 -1.32
N GLU A 87 -14.28 -20.16 -0.52
CA GLU A 87 -15.39 -21.00 -0.96
C GLU A 87 -16.39 -20.20 -1.78
N ALA A 88 -16.77 -19.01 -1.28
CA ALA A 88 -17.69 -18.11 -1.96
C ALA A 88 -17.01 -17.30 -3.08
N LYS A 89 -15.68 -17.20 -3.08
CA LYS A 89 -14.87 -16.35 -3.97
C LYS A 89 -15.30 -14.88 -3.91
N THR A 90 -15.52 -14.39 -2.69
CA THR A 90 -15.95 -13.02 -2.41
C THR A 90 -15.13 -12.37 -1.32
N TYR A 91 -15.14 -11.06 -1.30
CA TYR A 91 -14.46 -10.19 -0.33
C TYR A 91 -15.48 -9.52 0.58
N ASP A 92 -15.38 -9.75 1.90
CA ASP A 92 -16.22 -9.09 2.90
C ASP A 92 -15.55 -7.80 3.38
N ILE A 93 -15.91 -6.66 2.80
CA ILE A 93 -15.28 -5.36 3.10
C ILE A 93 -15.58 -4.86 4.53
N TYR A 94 -16.49 -5.52 5.26
CA TYR A 94 -16.84 -5.20 6.64
C TYR A 94 -16.40 -6.27 7.65
N TYR A 95 -15.48 -7.18 7.28
CA TYR A 95 -15.12 -8.37 8.05
C TYR A 95 -14.65 -8.11 9.50
N LYS A 96 -14.13 -6.93 9.81
CA LYS A 96 -13.71 -6.52 11.17
C LYS A 96 -14.73 -5.65 11.90
N THR A 97 -15.93 -5.50 11.38
CA THR A 97 -16.98 -4.65 11.95
C THR A 97 -18.21 -5.44 12.37
N ASP A 98 -19.12 -4.81 13.09
CA ASP A 98 -20.45 -5.35 13.40
C ASP A 98 -21.36 -5.48 12.16
N LYS A 99 -20.92 -4.96 11.00
CA LYS A 99 -21.57 -5.15 9.69
C LYS A 99 -21.03 -6.36 8.90
N LYS A 100 -20.21 -7.21 9.52
CA LYS A 100 -19.62 -8.39 8.88
C LYS A 100 -20.67 -9.21 8.12
N GLY A 101 -20.35 -9.54 6.87
CA GLY A 101 -21.21 -10.31 5.98
C GLY A 101 -22.35 -9.51 5.33
N GLN A 102 -22.51 -8.23 5.62
CA GLN A 102 -23.59 -7.42 5.02
C GLN A 102 -23.28 -6.98 3.59
N GLN A 103 -22.00 -6.90 3.23
CA GLN A 103 -21.61 -6.55 1.87
C GLN A 103 -20.38 -7.36 1.47
N THR A 104 -20.59 -8.32 0.58
CA THR A 104 -19.57 -9.12 -0.06
C THR A 104 -19.48 -8.75 -1.54
N LEU A 105 -18.26 -8.65 -2.06
CA LEU A 105 -17.98 -8.26 -3.44
C LEU A 105 -17.20 -9.37 -4.15
N THR A 106 -17.49 -9.60 -5.43
CA THR A 106 -16.61 -10.38 -6.29
C THR A 106 -15.34 -9.59 -6.59
N GLY A 107 -14.27 -10.24 -7.10
CA GLY A 107 -13.04 -9.55 -7.51
C GLY A 107 -13.31 -8.43 -8.53
N GLU A 108 -14.20 -8.65 -9.49
CA GLU A 108 -14.61 -7.62 -10.47
C GLU A 108 -15.32 -6.43 -9.81
N GLN A 109 -16.25 -6.69 -8.90
CA GLN A 109 -16.96 -5.62 -8.16
C GLN A 109 -16.00 -4.83 -7.27
N LEU A 110 -15.06 -5.51 -6.60
CA LEU A 110 -14.03 -4.87 -5.79
C LEU A 110 -13.06 -4.05 -6.66
N SER A 111 -12.73 -4.52 -7.86
CA SER A 111 -11.95 -3.74 -8.85
C SER A 111 -12.65 -2.43 -9.24
N HIS A 112 -13.96 -2.47 -9.50
CA HIS A 112 -14.74 -1.27 -9.78
C HIS A 112 -14.77 -0.32 -8.58
N PHE A 113 -14.88 -0.85 -7.37
CA PHE A 113 -14.82 -0.06 -6.14
C PHE A 113 -13.49 0.70 -6.00
N TYR A 114 -12.33 0.05 -6.27
CA TYR A 114 -11.03 0.74 -6.26
C TYR A 114 -10.91 1.78 -7.37
N ALA A 115 -11.41 1.49 -8.56
CA ALA A 115 -11.40 2.46 -9.67
C ALA A 115 -12.21 3.72 -9.31
N ASP A 116 -13.34 3.55 -8.64
CA ASP A 116 -14.16 4.67 -8.16
C ASP A 116 -13.41 5.48 -7.08
N LEU A 117 -12.80 4.83 -6.09
CA LEU A 117 -11.97 5.49 -5.07
C LEU A 117 -10.82 6.31 -5.68
N VAL A 118 -10.08 5.73 -6.62
CA VAL A 118 -8.97 6.41 -7.32
C VAL A 118 -9.48 7.61 -8.11
N SER A 119 -10.70 7.56 -8.64
CA SER A 119 -11.30 8.68 -9.37
C SER A 119 -11.67 9.86 -8.47
N LYS A 120 -11.99 9.59 -7.20
CA LYS A 120 -12.46 10.59 -6.23
C LYS A 120 -11.33 11.19 -5.39
N PHE A 121 -10.30 10.43 -5.11
CA PHE A 121 -9.26 10.76 -4.13
C PHE A 121 -7.85 10.72 -4.74
N PRO A 122 -6.86 11.39 -4.16
CA PRO A 122 -5.49 11.41 -4.66
C PRO A 122 -4.72 10.11 -4.33
N ILE A 123 -5.29 8.96 -4.71
CA ILE A 123 -4.70 7.63 -4.54
C ILE A 123 -3.91 7.29 -5.79
N ILE A 124 -2.62 6.98 -5.63
CA ILE A 124 -1.71 6.65 -6.74
C ILE A 124 -1.06 5.27 -6.61
N SER A 125 -1.29 4.55 -5.52
CA SER A 125 -0.75 3.20 -5.30
C SER A 125 -1.73 2.35 -4.50
N ILE A 126 -1.90 1.08 -4.87
CA ILE A 126 -2.69 0.09 -4.15
C ILE A 126 -1.88 -1.20 -4.05
N GLU A 127 -1.57 -1.61 -2.83
CA GLU A 127 -0.88 -2.84 -2.49
C GLU A 127 -1.90 -3.90 -2.09
N ASP A 128 -1.73 -5.10 -2.62
CA ASP A 128 -2.54 -6.30 -2.38
C ASP A 128 -4.07 -6.06 -2.35
N PRO A 129 -4.62 -5.51 -3.46
CA PRO A 129 -6.05 -5.23 -3.56
C PRO A 129 -6.95 -6.48 -3.54
N PHE A 130 -6.39 -7.67 -3.76
CA PHE A 130 -7.10 -8.95 -3.82
C PHE A 130 -6.37 -10.07 -3.10
N ASP A 131 -7.01 -11.24 -2.99
CA ASP A 131 -6.37 -12.45 -2.45
C ASP A 131 -5.12 -12.81 -3.25
N GLN A 132 -4.13 -13.34 -2.55
CA GLN A 132 -2.80 -13.69 -3.08
C GLN A 132 -2.81 -14.67 -4.26
N ASP A 133 -3.93 -15.28 -4.58
CA ASP A 133 -4.08 -16.22 -5.70
C ASP A 133 -5.19 -15.81 -6.69
N ASP A 134 -5.85 -14.64 -6.48
CA ASP A 134 -6.88 -14.11 -7.38
C ASP A 134 -6.28 -13.31 -8.55
N TRP A 135 -5.48 -13.98 -9.35
CA TRP A 135 -4.79 -13.40 -10.50
C TRP A 135 -5.72 -12.67 -11.49
N GLU A 136 -6.95 -13.15 -11.63
CA GLU A 136 -7.93 -12.57 -12.58
C GLU A 136 -8.39 -11.18 -12.12
N ALA A 137 -8.67 -11.01 -10.83
CA ALA A 137 -9.04 -9.72 -10.28
C ALA A 137 -7.89 -8.70 -10.38
N TYR A 138 -6.64 -9.12 -10.11
CA TYR A 138 -5.45 -8.29 -10.32
C TYR A 138 -5.31 -7.84 -11.79
N GLN A 139 -5.46 -8.75 -12.75
CA GLN A 139 -5.42 -8.41 -14.18
C GLN A 139 -6.49 -7.40 -14.57
N HIS A 140 -7.71 -7.61 -14.05
CA HIS A 140 -8.83 -6.72 -14.33
C HIS A 140 -8.54 -5.29 -13.83
N LEU A 141 -8.11 -5.15 -12.57
CA LEU A 141 -7.79 -3.85 -11.98
C LEU A 141 -6.61 -3.18 -12.70
N THR A 142 -5.52 -3.91 -12.93
CA THR A 142 -4.33 -3.36 -13.59
C THR A 142 -4.64 -2.90 -15.01
N SER A 143 -5.49 -3.62 -15.73
CA SER A 143 -5.96 -3.21 -17.06
C SER A 143 -6.80 -1.92 -17.00
N ALA A 144 -7.60 -1.75 -15.94
CA ALA A 144 -8.50 -0.61 -15.80
C ALA A 144 -7.80 0.68 -15.38
N ILE A 145 -6.90 0.61 -14.39
CA ILE A 145 -6.29 1.80 -13.78
C ILE A 145 -4.76 1.80 -13.73
N GLY A 146 -4.10 0.70 -14.11
CA GLY A 146 -2.65 0.54 -13.94
C GLY A 146 -1.78 1.51 -14.75
N GLU A 147 -2.33 2.22 -15.74
CA GLU A 147 -1.61 3.28 -16.45
C GLU A 147 -1.30 4.48 -15.55
N LYS A 148 -2.16 4.76 -14.56
CA LYS A 148 -2.08 5.94 -13.68
C LYS A 148 -1.88 5.58 -12.22
N THR A 149 -2.10 4.33 -11.86
CA THR A 149 -2.05 3.85 -10.47
C THR A 149 -1.07 2.68 -10.38
N GLN A 150 -0.17 2.75 -9.43
CA GLN A 150 0.72 1.64 -9.10
C GLN A 150 -0.10 0.53 -8.42
N ILE A 151 -0.03 -0.69 -8.96
CA ILE A 151 -0.62 -1.89 -8.36
C ILE A 151 0.54 -2.76 -7.90
N VAL A 152 0.67 -2.88 -6.57
CA VAL A 152 1.81 -3.53 -5.92
C VAL A 152 1.42 -4.94 -5.49
N GLY A 153 2.25 -5.92 -5.82
CA GLY A 153 2.11 -7.28 -5.31
C GLY A 153 3.08 -7.51 -4.15
N ASP A 154 2.54 -7.75 -2.96
CA ASP A 154 3.24 -8.27 -1.78
C ASP A 154 2.96 -9.76 -1.62
N ASP A 155 1.84 -10.15 -1.03
CA ASP A 155 1.44 -11.54 -0.85
C ASP A 155 1.24 -12.28 -2.18
N LEU A 156 0.82 -11.57 -3.22
CA LEU A 156 0.72 -12.11 -4.57
C LEU A 156 2.07 -12.63 -5.08
N LEU A 157 3.16 -11.92 -4.83
CA LEU A 157 4.48 -12.17 -5.42
C LEU A 157 5.50 -12.76 -4.45
N VAL A 158 5.40 -12.44 -3.17
CA VAL A 158 6.27 -12.85 -2.05
C VAL A 158 7.79 -12.80 -2.37
N THR A 159 8.20 -11.79 -3.15
CA THR A 159 9.58 -11.62 -3.64
C THR A 159 10.12 -12.85 -4.39
N ASN A 160 9.24 -13.69 -4.95
CA ASN A 160 9.57 -14.96 -5.59
C ASN A 160 9.58 -14.84 -7.11
N ILE A 161 10.72 -15.14 -7.75
CA ILE A 161 10.90 -15.00 -9.21
C ILE A 161 9.89 -15.79 -10.02
N VAL A 162 9.40 -16.95 -9.54
CA VAL A 162 8.39 -17.74 -10.25
C VAL A 162 7.03 -17.03 -10.24
N ARG A 163 6.65 -16.47 -9.09
CA ARG A 163 5.40 -15.71 -8.98
C ARG A 163 5.49 -14.37 -9.73
N ILE A 164 6.66 -13.71 -9.70
CA ILE A 164 6.92 -12.50 -10.48
C ILE A 164 6.78 -12.78 -11.97
N GLN A 165 7.38 -13.87 -12.47
CA GLN A 165 7.26 -14.28 -13.87
C GLN A 165 5.79 -14.52 -14.25
N THR A 166 5.02 -15.21 -13.39
CA THR A 166 3.57 -15.39 -13.58
C THR A 166 2.83 -14.06 -13.64
N GLY A 167 3.17 -13.13 -12.76
CA GLY A 167 2.57 -11.78 -12.72
C GLY A 167 2.84 -10.98 -14.00
N ILE A 168 4.06 -11.10 -14.55
CA ILE A 168 4.45 -10.46 -15.81
C ILE A 168 3.64 -11.05 -16.98
N GLU A 169 3.58 -12.37 -17.10
CA GLU A 169 2.86 -13.06 -18.15
C GLU A 169 1.36 -12.74 -18.14
N LYS A 170 0.80 -12.65 -16.94
CA LYS A 170 -0.62 -12.31 -16.73
C LYS A 170 -0.89 -10.80 -16.77
N LYS A 171 0.13 -9.94 -16.71
CA LYS A 171 -0.01 -8.48 -16.54
C LYS A 171 -0.85 -8.14 -15.31
N ALA A 172 -0.63 -8.89 -14.24
CA ALA A 172 -1.45 -8.82 -13.04
C ALA A 172 -1.17 -7.56 -12.19
N VAL A 173 0.08 -7.09 -12.17
CA VAL A 173 0.53 -5.91 -11.41
C VAL A 173 1.56 -5.13 -12.23
N ASN A 174 1.95 -3.96 -11.73
CA ASN A 174 2.99 -3.12 -12.33
C ASN A 174 4.11 -2.75 -11.34
N ALA A 175 4.08 -3.30 -10.13
CA ALA A 175 5.13 -3.10 -9.13
C ALA A 175 5.27 -4.32 -8.21
N LEU A 176 6.52 -4.55 -7.77
CA LEU A 176 6.90 -5.54 -6.77
C LEU A 176 7.05 -4.86 -5.41
N LEU A 177 6.48 -5.43 -4.34
CA LEU A 177 6.96 -5.18 -2.99
C LEU A 177 8.12 -6.14 -2.69
N LEU A 178 9.31 -5.59 -2.45
CA LEU A 178 10.50 -6.38 -2.21
C LEU A 178 10.75 -6.48 -0.71
N LYS A 179 10.67 -7.69 -0.18
CA LYS A 179 10.98 -8.03 1.21
C LYS A 179 12.05 -9.12 1.23
N VAL A 180 13.28 -8.77 1.64
CA VAL A 180 14.43 -9.70 1.58
C VAL A 180 14.17 -11.01 2.31
N ASN A 181 13.48 -10.96 3.46
CA ASN A 181 13.20 -12.16 4.25
C ASN A 181 12.07 -13.05 3.73
N GLN A 182 11.30 -12.62 2.73
CA GLN A 182 10.31 -13.48 2.06
C GLN A 182 11.00 -14.54 1.20
N ILE A 183 12.03 -14.16 0.47
CA ILE A 183 12.83 -15.10 -0.35
C ILE A 183 14.05 -15.62 0.39
N GLY A 184 14.57 -14.86 1.36
CA GLY A 184 15.56 -15.33 2.35
C GLY A 184 17.01 -15.06 2.01
N SER A 185 17.34 -14.55 0.84
CA SER A 185 18.71 -14.14 0.51
C SER A 185 18.74 -12.84 -0.31
N LEU A 186 19.85 -12.10 -0.16
CA LEU A 186 20.07 -10.88 -0.93
C LEU A 186 20.22 -11.19 -2.43
N THR A 187 20.88 -12.29 -2.78
CA THR A 187 21.07 -12.70 -4.17
C THR A 187 19.74 -12.90 -4.88
N GLU A 188 18.81 -13.63 -4.28
CA GLU A 188 17.49 -13.89 -4.85
C GLU A 188 16.63 -12.62 -4.85
N SER A 189 16.77 -11.75 -3.83
CA SER A 189 16.12 -10.44 -3.81
C SER A 189 16.56 -9.55 -4.98
N ILE A 190 17.85 -9.54 -5.30
CA ILE A 190 18.40 -8.81 -6.45
C ILE A 190 17.90 -9.43 -7.77
N GLN A 191 17.77 -10.75 -7.85
CA GLN A 191 17.17 -11.43 -9.02
C GLN A 191 15.70 -11.02 -9.21
N ALA A 192 14.92 -10.98 -8.13
CA ALA A 192 13.53 -10.53 -8.15
C ALA A 192 13.42 -9.05 -8.59
N TRP A 193 14.25 -8.17 -8.03
CA TRP A 193 14.36 -6.79 -8.47
C TRP A 193 14.69 -6.67 -9.95
N ASN A 194 15.74 -7.34 -10.41
CA ASN A 194 16.18 -7.28 -11.82
C ASN A 194 15.10 -7.78 -12.78
N LEU A 195 14.42 -8.88 -12.44
CA LEU A 195 13.30 -9.40 -13.24
C LEU A 195 12.17 -8.37 -13.34
N SER A 196 11.84 -7.70 -12.24
CA SER A 196 10.79 -6.69 -12.21
C SER A 196 11.14 -5.46 -13.05
N VAL A 197 12.31 -4.84 -12.82
CA VAL A 197 12.69 -3.59 -13.53
C VAL A 197 12.94 -3.81 -15.01
N THR A 198 13.46 -4.98 -15.43
CA THR A 198 13.67 -5.30 -16.85
C THR A 198 12.35 -5.51 -17.59
N ASN A 199 11.25 -5.74 -16.87
CA ASN A 199 9.90 -5.81 -17.44
C ASN A 199 9.08 -4.53 -17.22
N GLY A 200 9.73 -3.42 -16.83
CA GLY A 200 9.12 -2.10 -16.70
C GLY A 200 8.30 -1.90 -15.44
N TRP A 201 8.45 -2.77 -14.43
CA TRP A 201 7.77 -2.62 -13.14
C TRP A 201 8.53 -1.68 -12.21
N GLY A 202 7.78 -0.99 -11.34
CA GLY A 202 8.33 -0.35 -10.14
C GLY A 202 8.73 -1.38 -9.08
N VAL A 203 9.59 -0.97 -8.15
CA VAL A 203 9.95 -1.81 -6.99
C VAL A 203 9.94 -0.95 -5.74
N MET A 204 9.13 -1.33 -4.77
CA MET A 204 9.07 -0.73 -3.44
C MET A 204 9.78 -1.67 -2.46
N VAL A 205 10.88 -1.23 -1.84
CA VAL A 205 11.54 -1.99 -0.78
C VAL A 205 10.77 -1.81 0.52
N SER A 206 10.51 -2.90 1.23
CA SER A 206 9.65 -2.86 2.42
C SER A 206 10.31 -3.49 3.64
N HIS A 207 9.98 -2.93 4.80
CA HIS A 207 10.16 -3.55 6.10
C HIS A 207 9.12 -4.66 6.35
N ARG A 208 9.10 -5.19 7.57
CA ARG A 208 8.01 -6.02 8.12
C ARG A 208 7.36 -5.27 9.30
N SER A 209 6.08 -5.51 9.55
CA SER A 209 5.41 -5.02 10.77
C SER A 209 6.16 -5.50 12.02
N GLY A 210 6.39 -4.59 12.98
CA GLY A 210 7.17 -4.89 14.18
C GLY A 210 8.68 -5.08 13.94
N GLU A 211 9.20 -4.53 12.83
CA GLU A 211 10.61 -4.62 12.42
C GLU A 211 11.58 -4.06 13.49
N THR A 212 12.83 -4.53 13.43
CA THR A 212 13.90 -4.08 14.31
C THR A 212 14.46 -2.71 13.88
N GLU A 213 15.44 -2.18 14.63
CA GLU A 213 16.16 -0.94 14.30
C GLU A 213 17.22 -1.12 13.19
N ASP A 214 17.34 -2.31 12.59
CA ASP A 214 18.28 -2.56 11.51
C ASP A 214 17.99 -1.71 10.29
N SER A 215 19.00 -1.03 9.76
CA SER A 215 18.88 -0.07 8.66
C SER A 215 19.25 -0.64 7.28
N PHE A 216 19.49 -1.94 7.16
CA PHE A 216 19.98 -2.58 5.94
C PHE A 216 19.15 -2.24 4.70
N ILE A 217 17.82 -2.21 4.80
CA ILE A 217 16.96 -1.91 3.66
C ILE A 217 17.09 -0.47 3.16
N ALA A 218 17.57 0.48 3.98
CA ALA A 218 17.84 1.85 3.56
C ALA A 218 19.03 1.89 2.57
N ASP A 219 20.09 1.13 2.82
CA ASP A 219 21.21 1.00 1.89
C ASP A 219 20.81 0.22 0.64
N LEU A 220 19.98 -0.82 0.80
CA LEU A 220 19.49 -1.64 -0.30
C LEU A 220 18.66 -0.83 -1.30
N VAL A 221 17.73 0.00 -0.82
CA VAL A 221 16.87 0.81 -1.69
C VAL A 221 17.67 1.81 -2.53
N VAL A 222 18.71 2.39 -1.94
CA VAL A 222 19.62 3.30 -2.65
C VAL A 222 20.51 2.52 -3.60
N GLY A 223 21.08 1.41 -3.16
CA GLY A 223 21.99 0.58 -3.97
C GLY A 223 21.33 -0.01 -5.21
N LEU A 224 20.05 -0.37 -5.13
CA LEU A 224 19.26 -0.87 -6.25
C LEU A 224 18.53 0.24 -7.04
N ALA A 225 18.61 1.50 -6.58
CA ALA A 225 17.92 2.64 -7.18
C ALA A 225 16.42 2.39 -7.41
N THR A 226 15.73 1.75 -6.44
CA THR A 226 14.32 1.39 -6.59
C THR A 226 13.38 2.60 -6.57
N GLY A 227 13.81 3.70 -5.94
CA GLY A 227 13.06 4.95 -5.86
C GLY A 227 12.00 4.99 -4.76
N GLU A 228 11.63 3.84 -4.17
CA GLU A 228 10.58 3.74 -3.17
C GLU A 228 10.99 2.84 -1.99
N ILE A 229 10.60 3.26 -0.79
CA ILE A 229 10.73 2.48 0.44
C ILE A 229 9.46 2.61 1.28
N LYS A 230 8.98 1.50 1.83
CA LYS A 230 7.91 1.43 2.84
C LYS A 230 8.53 0.94 4.15
N THR A 231 8.67 1.82 5.15
CA THR A 231 9.46 1.50 6.36
C THR A 231 8.85 2.08 7.66
N GLY A 232 7.53 2.23 7.67
CA GLY A 232 6.78 2.68 8.84
C GLY A 232 6.49 4.18 8.85
N ALA A 233 5.74 4.59 9.87
CA ALA A 233 5.46 6.00 10.15
C ALA A 233 6.63 6.66 10.90
N PRO A 234 6.66 8.02 11.07
CA PRO A 234 7.78 8.72 11.70
C PRO A 234 8.14 8.29 13.12
N CYS A 235 7.28 7.55 13.80
CA CYS A 235 7.50 7.09 15.18
C CYS A 235 7.96 5.62 15.27
N ARG A 236 8.12 4.90 14.16
CA ARG A 236 8.51 3.48 14.14
C ARG A 236 9.43 3.19 12.96
#